data_a18e9dca33442434c8f4e4757c3db2df
#
_entry.id   a18e9dca33442434c8f4e4757c3db2df
#
_cell.length_a   1.000
_cell.length_b   1.000
_cell.length_c   1.000
_cell.angle_alpha   90.00
_cell.angle_beta   90.00
_cell.angle_gamma   90.00
#
_symmetry.space_group_name_H-M   'P 1'
#
loop_
_entity.id
_entity.type
_entity.pdbx_description
1 polymer ?
#
loop_
_entity_poly.entity_id
_entity_poly.type
_entity_poly.pdbx_seq_one_letter_code
_entity_poly.pdbx_strand_id
1 'polypeptide(L)'
;MRFIHVSSIILAGIVCFVQSAFAETRVTYKSAKSTSSYYQMGVQIAEAMKQASSGQIIVTVEESQGSVQNVMEAAVRKGNYVFTTPPVLIKLAQNGGGAFKGKENP
;
A
#
# COMPACT_ATOMS: atom_id res chain seq x y z
N MET A 1 24.00 -66.40 15.43
CA MET A 1 24.20 -65.09 14.76
C MET A 1 23.03 -64.19 15.04
N ARG A 2 23.27 -63.17 15.77
CA ARG A 2 22.22 -62.18 16.06
C ARG A 2 22.43 -61.00 15.14
N PHE A 3 21.53 -60.81 14.21
CA PHE A 3 21.49 -59.60 13.40
C PHE A 3 20.82 -58.52 14.24
N ILE A 4 21.64 -57.56 14.64
CA ILE A 4 21.11 -56.35 15.28
C ILE A 4 20.61 -55.48 14.14
N HIS A 5 19.32 -55.50 13.93
CA HIS A 5 18.71 -54.48 13.10
C HIS A 5 18.70 -53.19 13.89
N VAL A 6 19.73 -52.42 13.66
CA VAL A 6 19.68 -51.01 14.06
C VAL A 6 18.73 -50.36 13.09
N SER A 7 17.47 -50.31 13.49
CA SER A 7 16.53 -49.40 12.82
C SER A 7 17.01 -48.02 13.11
N SER A 8 17.83 -47.50 12.21
CA SER A 8 18.07 -46.08 12.17
C SER A 8 16.75 -45.41 11.87
N ILE A 9 16.05 -45.06 12.91
CA ILE A 9 14.97 -44.12 12.80
C ILE A 9 15.67 -42.81 12.42
N ILE A 10 15.80 -42.60 11.12
CA ILE A 10 16.06 -41.29 10.58
C ILE A 10 14.78 -40.53 10.92
N LEU A 11 14.80 -39.91 12.08
CA LEU A 11 13.90 -38.83 12.38
C LEU A 11 14.30 -37.71 11.44
N ALA A 12 13.81 -37.81 10.19
CA ALA A 12 13.81 -36.69 9.30
C ALA A 12 12.94 -35.64 10.00
N GLY A 13 13.61 -34.83 10.80
CA GLY A 13 13.01 -33.62 11.30
C GLY A 13 12.57 -32.85 10.06
N ILE A 14 11.29 -32.95 9.75
CA ILE A 14 10.65 -32.01 8.87
C ILE A 14 10.77 -30.70 9.63
N VAL A 15 11.89 -30.02 9.40
CA VAL A 15 11.99 -28.62 9.74
C VAL A 15 11.00 -27.96 8.78
N CYS A 16 9.75 -27.91 9.22
CA CYS A 16 8.81 -26.98 8.64
C CYS A 16 9.42 -25.61 8.88
N PHE A 17 10.20 -25.13 7.91
CA PHE A 17 10.42 -23.71 7.78
C PHE A 17 9.04 -23.14 7.54
N VAL A 18 8.38 -22.78 8.63
CA VAL A 18 7.30 -21.81 8.58
C VAL A 18 7.98 -20.54 8.15
N GLN A 19 8.19 -20.42 6.85
CA GLN A 19 8.37 -19.10 6.28
C GLN A 19 7.04 -18.42 6.58
N SER A 20 7.04 -17.62 7.61
CA SER A 20 6.02 -16.62 7.76
C SER A 20 6.19 -15.72 6.55
N ALA A 21 5.48 -16.08 5.47
CA ALA A 21 5.30 -15.22 4.34
C ALA A 21 4.51 -14.03 4.89
N PHE A 22 5.23 -12.99 5.31
CA PHE A 22 4.62 -11.71 5.57
C PHE A 22 4.01 -11.28 4.25
N ALA A 23 2.68 -11.28 4.20
CA ALA A 23 1.96 -10.86 3.03
C ALA A 23 2.41 -9.42 2.72
N GLU A 24 2.89 -9.22 1.51
CA GLU A 24 3.28 -7.93 0.99
C GLU A 24 2.09 -6.97 1.04
N THR A 25 2.27 -5.82 1.65
CA THR A 25 1.24 -4.79 1.68
C THR A 25 1.41 -3.89 0.47
N ARG A 26 0.41 -3.85 -0.37
CA ARG A 26 0.38 -2.98 -1.54
C ARG A 26 -0.53 -1.79 -1.28
N VAL A 27 -0.01 -0.60 -1.54
CA VAL A 27 -0.71 0.67 -1.34
C VAL A 27 -0.64 1.45 -2.65
N THR A 28 -1.77 2.01 -3.05
CA THR A 28 -1.81 2.97 -4.15
C THR A 28 -1.75 4.38 -3.58
N TYR A 29 -0.77 5.15 -4.02
CA TYR A 29 -0.61 6.54 -3.65
C TYR A 29 -0.96 7.44 -4.83
N LYS A 30 -2.09 8.12 -4.72
CA LYS A 30 -2.55 9.06 -5.74
C LYS A 30 -1.89 10.42 -5.48
N SER A 31 -1.14 10.89 -6.42
CA SER A 31 -0.32 12.07 -6.24
C SER A 31 -0.83 13.27 -7.04
N ALA A 32 -0.21 13.54 -8.17
CA ALA A 32 -0.49 14.66 -9.04
C ALA A 32 -0.03 14.30 -10.46
N LYS A 33 0.09 15.30 -11.33
CA LYS A 33 0.65 15.07 -12.67
C LYS A 33 2.08 14.55 -12.58
N SER A 34 2.45 13.64 -13.47
CA SER A 34 3.78 13.01 -13.49
C SER A 34 4.94 14.01 -13.66
N THR A 35 4.66 15.18 -14.20
CA THR A 35 5.63 16.28 -14.34
C THR A 35 5.78 17.15 -13.10
N SER A 36 4.97 16.93 -12.06
CA SER A 36 4.96 17.75 -10.84
C SER A 36 6.02 17.28 -9.84
N SER A 37 6.47 18.19 -8.99
CA SER A 37 7.33 17.87 -7.86
C SER A 37 6.66 16.94 -6.84
N TYR A 38 5.35 17.07 -6.67
CA TYR A 38 4.57 16.17 -5.79
C TYR A 38 4.62 14.72 -6.24
N TYR A 39 4.56 14.48 -7.55
CA TYR A 39 4.71 13.13 -8.08
C TYR A 39 6.11 12.57 -7.82
N GLN A 40 7.15 13.38 -8.03
CA GLN A 40 8.52 12.98 -7.76
C GLN A 40 8.75 12.68 -6.28
N MET A 41 8.17 13.47 -5.39
CA MET A 41 8.20 13.20 -3.95
C MET A 41 7.50 11.89 -3.62
N GLY A 42 6.37 11.60 -4.25
CA GLY A 42 5.65 10.34 -4.10
C GLY A 42 6.50 9.13 -4.49
N VAL A 43 7.23 9.22 -5.60
CA VAL A 43 8.17 8.18 -6.04
C VAL A 43 9.28 7.95 -5.02
N GLN A 44 9.84 9.02 -4.47
CA GLN A 44 10.88 8.93 -3.44
C GLN A 44 10.34 8.31 -2.14
N ILE A 45 9.14 8.68 -1.72
CA ILE A 45 8.47 8.09 -0.56
C ILE A 45 8.23 6.60 -0.79
N ALA A 46 7.76 6.22 -1.97
CA ALA A 46 7.51 4.82 -2.31
C ALA A 46 8.80 3.98 -2.22
N GLU A 47 9.90 4.47 -2.72
CA GLU A 47 11.19 3.80 -2.65
C GLU A 47 11.70 3.71 -1.21
N ALA A 48 11.58 4.79 -0.44
CA ALA A 48 11.99 4.80 0.96
C ALA A 48 11.18 3.80 1.80
N MET A 49 9.87 3.70 1.58
CA MET A 49 9.02 2.74 2.28
C MET A 49 9.35 1.30 1.91
N LYS A 50 9.64 1.04 0.65
CA LYS A 50 10.07 -0.28 0.19
C LYS A 50 11.37 -0.70 0.88
N GLN A 51 12.36 0.17 0.91
CA GLN A 51 13.64 -0.11 1.56
C GLN A 51 13.49 -0.26 3.08
N ALA A 52 12.79 0.66 3.74
CA ALA A 52 12.60 0.64 5.18
C ALA A 52 11.80 -0.59 5.66
N SER A 53 10.91 -1.12 4.84
CA SER A 53 10.10 -2.30 5.13
C SER A 53 10.72 -3.61 4.64
N SER A 54 11.93 -3.59 4.11
CA SER A 54 12.55 -4.76 3.46
C SER A 54 11.68 -5.38 2.36
N GLY A 55 11.02 -4.55 1.57
CA GLY A 55 10.15 -4.95 0.47
C GLY A 55 8.74 -5.40 0.88
N GLN A 56 8.38 -5.28 2.15
CA GLN A 56 7.04 -5.69 2.63
C GLN A 56 5.95 -4.66 2.33
N ILE A 57 6.31 -3.40 2.15
CA ILE A 57 5.39 -2.33 1.77
C ILE A 57 5.77 -1.86 0.36
N ILE A 58 4.86 -2.07 -0.58
CA ILE A 58 5.01 -1.65 -1.96
C ILE A 58 3.99 -0.55 -2.23
N VAL A 59 4.49 0.65 -2.51
CA VAL A 59 3.66 1.80 -2.86
C VAL A 59 3.74 2.01 -4.36
N THR A 60 2.59 1.99 -5.02
CA THR A 60 2.46 2.35 -6.42
C THR A 60 1.98 3.79 -6.52
N VAL A 61 2.79 4.65 -7.12
CA VAL A 61 2.43 6.05 -7.31
C VAL A 61 1.60 6.17 -8.58
N GLU A 62 0.40 6.72 -8.44
CA GLU A 62 -0.49 7.01 -9.58
C GLU A 62 -0.51 8.50 -9.88
N GLU A 63 -0.53 8.79 -11.17
CA GLU A 63 -0.78 10.14 -11.65
C GLU A 63 -2.23 10.56 -11.42
N SER A 64 -2.45 11.83 -11.15
CA SER A 64 -3.79 12.43 -11.06
C SER A 64 -3.80 13.86 -11.61
N GLN A 65 -5.01 14.39 -11.79
CA GLN A 65 -5.20 15.78 -12.19
C GLN A 65 -5.09 16.77 -11.01
N GLY A 66 -4.93 16.25 -9.79
CA GLY A 66 -4.73 17.05 -8.60
C GLY A 66 -5.63 16.67 -7.43
N SER A 67 -5.59 17.50 -6.39
CA SER A 67 -6.18 17.20 -5.09
C SER A 67 -7.70 17.02 -5.11
N VAL A 68 -8.43 17.76 -5.94
CA VAL A 68 -9.90 17.62 -6.06
C VAL A 68 -10.26 16.25 -6.59
N GLN A 69 -9.60 15.80 -7.66
CA GLN A 69 -9.79 14.45 -8.18
C GLN A 69 -9.46 13.39 -7.14
N ASN A 70 -8.38 13.55 -6.42
CA ASN A 70 -7.96 12.61 -5.39
C ASN A 70 -9.04 12.41 -4.32
N VAL A 71 -9.62 13.50 -3.85
CA VAL A 71 -10.70 13.46 -2.85
C VAL A 71 -11.96 12.81 -3.42
N MET A 72 -12.34 13.12 -4.66
CA MET A 72 -13.50 12.49 -5.31
C MET A 72 -13.31 10.98 -5.48
N GLU A 73 -12.12 10.54 -5.87
CA GLU A 73 -11.82 9.12 -6.00
C GLU A 73 -11.82 8.39 -4.66
N ALA A 74 -11.36 9.02 -3.60
CA ALA A 74 -11.31 8.42 -2.27
C ALA A 74 -12.69 7.95 -1.79
N ALA A 75 -13.77 8.61 -2.22
CA ALA A 75 -15.13 8.24 -1.88
C ALA A 75 -15.58 6.90 -2.46
N VAL A 76 -15.05 6.53 -3.61
CA VAL A 76 -15.54 5.39 -4.41
C VAL A 76 -14.51 4.29 -4.61
N ARG A 77 -13.25 4.59 -4.39
CA ARG A 77 -12.16 3.64 -4.57
C ARG A 77 -12.02 2.73 -3.35
N LYS A 78 -11.93 1.44 -3.61
CA LYS A 78 -11.72 0.42 -2.57
C LYS A 78 -10.26 -0.01 -2.51
N GLY A 79 -9.86 -0.55 -1.35
CA GLY A 79 -8.53 -1.08 -1.11
C GLY A 79 -7.61 -0.07 -0.41
N ASN A 80 -6.32 -0.40 -0.37
CA ASN A 80 -5.32 0.44 0.26
C ASN A 80 -4.98 1.63 -0.63
N TYR A 81 -5.60 2.74 -0.35
CA TYR A 81 -5.49 3.95 -1.14
C TYR A 81 -5.17 5.14 -0.25
N VAL A 82 -4.15 5.86 -0.60
CA VAL A 82 -3.75 7.10 0.05
C VAL A 82 -3.59 8.21 -0.97
N PHE A 83 -3.75 9.44 -0.54
CA PHE A 83 -3.62 10.60 -1.40
C PHE A 83 -3.16 11.82 -0.60
N THR A 84 -2.56 12.76 -1.30
CA THR A 84 -2.27 14.08 -0.74
C THR A 84 -3.32 15.08 -1.18
N THR A 85 -3.75 15.89 -0.23
CA THR A 85 -4.64 17.01 -0.49
C THR A 85 -4.50 18.05 0.62
N PRO A 86 -4.70 19.34 0.35
CA PRO A 86 -4.84 20.32 1.40
C PRO A 86 -6.05 20.01 2.30
N PRO A 87 -5.92 20.10 3.63
CA PRO A 87 -7.01 19.76 4.56
C PRO A 87 -8.32 20.52 4.31
N VAL A 88 -8.25 21.74 3.77
CA VAL A 88 -9.42 22.51 3.42
C VAL A 88 -10.30 21.83 2.37
N LEU A 89 -9.71 21.09 1.44
CA LEU A 89 -10.47 20.36 0.42
C LEU A 89 -11.24 19.19 1.02
N ILE A 90 -10.70 18.52 2.01
CA ILE A 90 -11.41 17.47 2.74
C ILE A 90 -12.65 18.04 3.40
N LYS A 91 -12.50 19.18 4.08
CA LYS A 91 -13.63 19.85 4.74
C LYS A 91 -14.69 20.31 3.73
N LEU A 92 -14.29 20.88 2.60
CA LEU A 92 -15.20 21.25 1.53
C LEU A 92 -15.94 20.04 0.95
N ALA A 93 -15.25 18.93 0.76
CA ALA A 93 -15.86 17.69 0.27
C ALA A 93 -16.90 17.15 1.25
N GLN A 94 -16.60 17.14 2.53
CA GLN A 94 -17.53 16.68 3.57
C GLN A 94 -18.82 17.52 3.63
N ASN A 95 -18.72 18.81 3.35
CA ASN A 95 -19.83 19.76 3.41
C ASN A 95 -20.51 20.01 2.05
N GLY A 96 -20.00 19.43 0.96
CA GLY A 96 -20.54 19.66 -0.38
C GLY A 96 -20.28 21.07 -0.91
N GLY A 97 -19.20 21.72 -0.45
CA GLY A 97 -18.84 23.08 -0.86
C GLY A 97 -17.84 23.15 -2.01
N GLY A 98 -17.67 24.33 -2.59
CA GLY A 98 -16.68 24.59 -3.64
C GLY A 98 -16.82 23.63 -4.84
N ALA A 99 -15.71 23.00 -5.23
CA ALA A 99 -15.66 22.02 -6.31
C ALA A 99 -16.52 20.75 -6.06
N PHE A 100 -16.96 20.52 -4.83
CA PHE A 100 -17.78 19.38 -4.42
C PHE A 100 -19.26 19.74 -4.29
N LYS A 101 -19.69 20.87 -4.83
CA LYS A 101 -21.07 21.33 -4.75
C LYS A 101 -22.05 20.27 -5.26
N GLY A 102 -23.03 19.92 -4.43
CA GLY A 102 -24.00 18.87 -4.72
C GLY A 102 -23.48 17.43 -4.64
N LYS A 103 -22.25 17.24 -4.18
CA LYS A 103 -21.61 15.93 -4.02
C LYS A 103 -20.96 15.86 -2.63
N GLU A 104 -21.79 15.69 -1.61
CA GLU A 104 -21.26 15.47 -0.26
C GLU A 104 -20.46 14.15 -0.26
N ASN A 105 -19.28 14.24 0.35
CA ASN A 105 -18.40 13.11 0.54
C ASN A 105 -17.99 13.08 2.01
N PRO A 106 -18.85 12.52 2.85
CA PRO A 106 -18.60 12.47 4.28
C PRO A 106 -17.38 11.63 4.68
#